data_b667f9a74db7fad20dcba7f73f12c044
#
_entry.id   b667f9a74db7fad20dcba7f73f12c044
#
_cell.length_a   1.000
_cell.length_b   1.000
_cell.length_c   1.000
_cell.angle_alpha   90.00
_cell.angle_beta   90.00
_cell.angle_gamma   90.00
#
_symmetry.space_group_name_H-M   'P 1'
#
loop_
_entity.id
_entity.type
_entity.pdbx_description
1 polymer ?
#
loop_
_entity_poly.entity_id
_entity_poly.type
_entity_poly.pdbx_seq_one_letter_code
_entity_poly.pdbx_strand_id
1 'polypeptide(L)' 'MPRVKLQYYAILREQAGRQSETVDTTAATPAALYAELAARHGFRLPASQLKVAVNAAFSDWEQRLEDGDEIVFIPPVAGG' A
#
# COMPACT_ATOMS: atom_id res chain seq x y z
N MET A 1 -13.00 -1.05 12.78
CA MET A 1 -12.05 -0.55 11.79
C MET A 1 -11.00 -1.61 11.54
N PRO A 2 -10.75 -2.00 10.30
CA PRO A 2 -9.72 -3.00 10.04
C PRO A 2 -8.34 -2.47 10.39
N ARG A 3 -7.51 -3.39 10.84
CA ARG A 3 -6.10 -3.12 11.08
C ARG A 3 -5.33 -3.92 10.04
N VAL A 4 -4.51 -3.24 9.25
CA VAL A 4 -3.76 -3.89 8.18
C VAL A 4 -2.28 -3.64 8.36
N LYS A 5 -1.48 -4.56 7.82
CA LYS A 5 -0.04 -4.44 7.83
C LYS A 5 0.42 -3.97 6.47
N LEU A 6 1.30 -2.98 6.45
CA LEU A 6 1.87 -2.45 5.23
C LEU A 6 3.33 -2.81 5.17
N GLN A 7 3.80 -3.15 3.97
CA GLN A 7 5.22 -3.33 3.73
C GLN A 7 5.61 -2.46 2.55
N TYR A 8 6.67 -1.69 2.71
CA TYR A 8 7.11 -0.72 1.73
C TYR A 8 8.43 -1.14 1.11
N TYR A 9 8.56 -0.90 -0.19
CA TYR A 9 9.77 -1.23 -0.92
C TYR A 9 10.24 -0.02 -1.72
N ALA A 10 11.54 0.05 -1.96
CA ALA A 10 12.16 1.04 -2.84
C ALA A 10 11.75 2.46 -2.47
N ILE A 11 11.27 3.23 -3.44
CA ILE A 11 10.95 4.63 -3.23
C ILE A 11 9.86 4.83 -2.17
N LEU A 12 8.93 3.89 -2.04
CA LEU A 12 7.89 4.01 -1.03
C LEU A 12 8.46 3.87 0.37
N ARG A 13 9.42 2.97 0.55
CA ARG A 13 10.10 2.82 1.83
C ARG A 13 10.87 4.09 2.18
N GLU A 14 11.52 4.69 1.20
CA GLU A 14 12.25 5.93 1.44
C GLU A 14 11.31 7.06 1.82
N GLN A 15 10.19 7.18 1.14
CA GLN A 15 9.25 8.27 1.42
C GLN A 15 8.50 8.07 2.73
N ALA A 16 8.19 6.83 3.09
CA ALA A 16 7.54 6.54 4.37
C ALA A 16 8.51 6.65 5.54
N GLY A 17 9.80 6.48 5.28
CA GLY A 17 10.78 6.50 6.34
C GLY A 17 10.78 5.25 7.20
N ARG A 18 10.16 4.16 6.71
CA ARG A 18 10.10 2.90 7.42
C ARG A 18 9.85 1.76 6.44
N GLN A 19 10.22 0.57 6.86
CA GLN A 19 10.07 -0.62 6.02
C GLN A 19 8.68 -1.21 6.10
N SER A 20 8.04 -1.08 7.26
CA SER A 20 6.70 -1.64 7.46
C SER A 20 5.97 -0.85 8.54
N GLU A 21 4.66 -0.98 8.56
CA GLU A 21 3.86 -0.42 9.64
C GLU A 21 2.51 -1.11 9.69
N THR A 22 1.88 -1.03 10.85
CA THR A 22 0.51 -1.51 11.03
C THR A 22 -0.36 -0.28 11.22
N VAL A 23 -1.44 -0.19 10.47
CA VAL A 23 -2.33 0.96 10.56
C VAL A 23 -3.77 0.51 10.77
N ASP A 24 -4.50 1.31 11.54
CA ASP A 24 -5.95 1.21 11.61
C ASP A 24 -6.50 2.12 10.53
N THR A 25 -7.41 1.61 9.72
CA THR A 25 -7.91 2.38 8.59
C THR A 25 -9.40 2.15 8.39
N THR A 26 -10.07 3.17 7.87
CA THR A 26 -11.45 3.04 7.40
C THR A 26 -11.51 2.78 5.90
N ALA A 27 -10.36 2.72 5.24
CA ALA A 27 -10.32 2.44 3.82
C ALA A 27 -10.89 1.05 3.55
N ALA A 28 -11.76 0.96 2.56
CA ALA A 28 -12.38 -0.32 2.22
C ALA A 28 -11.62 -1.08 1.15
N THR A 29 -10.75 -0.41 0.42
CA THR A 29 -10.04 -1.00 -0.73
C THR A 29 -8.58 -0.57 -0.71
N PRO A 30 -7.70 -1.29 -1.43
CA PRO A 30 -6.32 -0.85 -1.59
C PRO A 30 -6.20 0.54 -2.18
N ALA A 31 -7.07 0.90 -3.12
CA ALA A 31 -7.04 2.23 -3.73
C ALA A 31 -7.27 3.32 -2.68
N ALA A 32 -8.28 3.16 -1.83
CA ALA A 32 -8.54 4.13 -0.78
C ALA A 32 -7.43 4.15 0.25
N LEU A 33 -6.89 2.99 0.58
CA LEU A 33 -5.77 2.89 1.52
C LEU A 33 -4.53 3.60 0.97
N TYR A 34 -4.22 3.40 -0.30
CA TYR A 34 -3.05 4.06 -0.89
C TYR A 34 -3.22 5.58 -0.87
N ALA A 35 -4.42 6.07 -1.16
CA ALA A 35 -4.67 7.51 -1.11
C ALA A 35 -4.42 8.07 0.30
N GLU A 36 -4.87 7.35 1.31
CA GLU A 36 -4.65 7.75 2.71
C GLU A 36 -3.17 7.78 3.04
N LEU A 37 -2.42 6.74 2.66
CA LEU A 37 -1.00 6.66 2.96
C LEU A 37 -0.18 7.65 2.15
N ALA A 38 -0.58 7.90 0.91
CA ALA A 38 0.10 8.88 0.08
C ALA A 38 -0.01 10.28 0.70
N ALA A 39 -1.18 10.61 1.24
CA ALA A 39 -1.35 11.88 1.92
C ALA A 39 -0.51 11.95 3.20
N ARG A 40 -0.42 10.84 3.92
CA ARG A 40 0.32 10.80 5.19
C ARG A 40 1.83 10.86 4.98
N HIS A 41 2.35 10.12 4.00
CA HIS A 41 3.79 9.98 3.80
C HIS A 41 4.35 10.80 2.65
N GLY A 42 3.49 11.43 1.87
CA GLY A 42 3.94 12.19 0.71
C GLY A 42 4.38 11.33 -0.46
N PHE A 43 3.74 10.19 -0.65
CA PHE A 43 4.05 9.34 -1.81
C PHE A 43 3.76 10.08 -3.10
N ARG A 44 4.69 10.01 -4.04
CA ARG A 44 4.58 10.74 -5.31
C ARG A 44 4.12 9.89 -6.48
N LEU A 45 4.29 8.57 -6.37
CA LEU A 45 3.86 7.68 -7.45
C LEU A 45 2.35 7.56 -7.44
N PRO A 46 1.70 7.73 -8.60
CA PRO A 46 0.26 7.46 -8.68
C PRO A 46 -0.01 5.96 -8.62
N ALA A 47 -1.18 5.59 -8.12
CA ALA A 47 -1.55 4.19 -8.01
C ALA A 47 -1.48 3.47 -9.36
N SER A 48 -1.72 4.20 -10.45
CA SER A 48 -1.68 3.62 -11.80
C SER A 48 -0.31 3.07 -12.18
N GLN A 49 0.75 3.48 -11.49
CA GLN A 49 2.10 2.98 -11.75
C GLN A 49 2.52 1.88 -10.78
N LEU A 50 1.62 1.50 -9.88
CA LEU A 50 1.93 0.51 -8.86
C LEU A 50 1.11 -0.74 -9.09
N LYS A 51 1.56 -1.82 -8.47
CA LYS A 51 0.75 -3.03 -8.31
C LYS A 51 0.50 -3.21 -6.83
N VAL A 52 -0.55 -3.93 -6.49
CA VAL A 52 -0.86 -4.20 -5.10
C VAL A 52 -0.97 -5.70 -4.89
N ALA A 53 -0.44 -6.17 -3.78
CA ALA A 53 -0.61 -7.55 -3.34
C ALA A 53 -1.29 -7.54 -1.97
N VAL A 54 -2.21 -8.47 -1.79
CA VAL A 54 -2.90 -8.66 -0.52
C VAL A 54 -2.65 -10.09 -0.10
N ASN A 55 -2.05 -10.26 1.08
CA ASN A 55 -1.70 -11.58 1.61
C ASN A 55 -0.88 -12.40 0.61
N ALA A 56 0.12 -11.75 0.01
CA ALA A 56 1.09 -12.35 -0.90
C ALA A 56 0.52 -12.73 -2.28
N ALA A 57 -0.67 -12.26 -2.63
CA ALA A 57 -1.25 -12.50 -3.95
C ALA A 57 -1.59 -11.18 -4.61
N PHE A 58 -1.29 -11.03 -5.89
CA PHE A 58 -1.69 -9.83 -6.61
C PHE A 58 -3.20 -9.66 -6.56
N SER A 59 -3.61 -8.41 -6.42
CA SER A 59 -5.00 -8.08 -6.14
C SER A 59 -5.44 -6.91 -7.00
N ASP A 60 -6.76 -6.78 -7.16
CA ASP A 60 -7.33 -5.58 -7.74
C ASP A 60 -7.27 -4.44 -6.75
N TRP A 61 -7.24 -3.22 -7.26
CA TRP A 61 -7.25 -2.03 -6.43
C TRP A 61 -8.59 -1.84 -5.71
N GLU A 62 -9.63 -2.50 -6.17
CA GLU A 62 -10.97 -2.39 -5.60
C GLU A 62 -11.37 -3.60 -4.73
N GLN A 63 -10.41 -4.49 -4.45
CA GLN A 63 -10.68 -5.62 -3.59
C GLN A 63 -10.97 -5.14 -2.16
N ARG A 64 -11.97 -5.75 -1.52
CA ARG A 64 -12.33 -5.35 -0.17
C ARG A 64 -11.26 -5.77 0.82
N LEU A 65 -10.83 -4.84 1.66
CA LEU A 65 -9.85 -5.11 2.70
C LEU A 65 -10.52 -5.69 3.93
N GLU A 66 -9.81 -6.59 4.59
CA GLU A 66 -10.27 -7.21 5.82
C GLU A 66 -9.24 -7.03 6.91
N ASP A 67 -9.70 -7.13 8.16
CA ASP A 67 -8.83 -7.01 9.31
C ASP A 67 -7.73 -8.08 9.25
N GLY A 68 -6.51 -7.65 9.50
CA GLY A 68 -5.37 -8.56 9.47
C GLY A 68 -4.71 -8.72 8.11
N ASP A 69 -5.25 -8.12 7.05
CA ASP A 69 -4.64 -8.22 5.74
C ASP A 69 -3.24 -7.62 5.72
N GLU A 70 -2.36 -8.25 4.96
CA GLU A 70 -1.02 -7.74 4.71
C GLU A 70 -1.00 -7.16 3.30
N ILE A 71 -0.69 -5.87 3.20
CA ILE A 71 -0.78 -5.14 1.95
C ILE A 71 0.62 -4.71 1.52
N VAL A 72 0.94 -4.96 0.26
CA VAL A 72 2.21 -4.52 -0.32
C VAL A 72 1.91 -3.72 -1.57
N PHE A 73 2.43 -2.49 -1.62
CA PHE A 73 2.37 -1.69 -2.84
C PHE A 73 3.72 -1.84 -3.54
N ILE A 74 3.69 -2.27 -4.79
CA ILE A 74 4.89 -2.63 -5.51
C ILE A 74 5.16 -1.59 -6.59
N PRO A 75 6.21 -0.77 -6.42
CA PRO A 75 6.54 0.23 -7.42
C PRO A 75 7.14 -0.41 -8.67
N PRO A 76 7.18 0.33 -9.79
CA PRO A 76 7.78 -0.22 -11.00
C PRO A 76 9.27 -0.49 -10.81
N VAL A 77 9.77 -1.48 -11.53
CA VAL A 77 11.18 -1.84 -11.45
C VAL A 77 11.99 -0.76 -12.16
N ALA A 78 12.92 -0.15 -11.43
CA ALA A 78 13.74 0.90 -11.99
C ALA A 78 14.69 0.33 -13.04
N GLY A 79 14.82 1.04 -14.15
CA GLY A 79 15.74 0.66 -15.19
C GLY A 79 15.35 -0.61 -15.93
N GLY A 80 14.16 -1.04 -15.70
CA GLY A 80 13.66 -2.25 -16.33
C GLY A 80 13.56 -2.11 -17.81
#